data_259541ccf24aff1e2dbe6c93ff7a3c8d
#
_entry.id   259541ccf24aff1e2dbe6c93ff7a3c8d
#
_cell.length_a   1.000
_cell.length_b   1.000
_cell.length_c   1.000
_cell.angle_alpha   90.00
_cell.angle_beta   90.00
_cell.angle_gamma   90.00
#
_symmetry.space_group_name_H-M   'P 1'
#
loop_
_entity.id
_entity.type
_entity.pdbx_description
1 polymer ?
#
loop_
_entity_poly.entity_id
_entity_poly.type
_entity_poly.pdbx_seq_one_letter_code
_entity_poly.pdbx_strand_id
1 'polypeptide(L)'
;AKVFWFSTTELKHLALGALLVMGVGLFFIHQIASNIQELMTTEILVILAIVFTLSFLLHELAHKISAQRFGLWAEFRLTMQGALITLLSMLLPIKIISPGAVMIAGPMTKESAGKTGLAGPLTNIILSTVCTIIAVTTQNTFLWIIAYINALIALFNLIPFGIMDGLKVFWWNKMVWAIAFGASLPLT
;
A
#
# COMPACT_ATOMS: atom_id res chain seq x y z
N ALA A 1 7.91 14.44 18.88
CA ALA A 1 8.58 13.95 17.67
C ALA A 1 8.39 14.97 16.55
N LYS A 2 9.43 15.18 15.71
CA LYS A 2 9.29 16.07 14.55
C LYS A 2 8.49 15.33 13.48
N VAL A 3 7.40 15.91 13.03
CA VAL A 3 6.61 15.41 11.88
C VAL A 3 7.43 15.62 10.60
N PHE A 4 7.38 14.67 9.66
CA PHE A 4 8.18 14.69 8.41
C PHE A 4 9.69 14.55 8.58
N TRP A 5 10.17 14.00 9.70
CA TRP A 5 11.59 13.70 9.84
C TRP A 5 11.92 12.32 9.29
N PHE A 6 13.00 12.23 8.51
CA PHE A 6 13.51 11.00 7.91
C PHE A 6 14.96 10.77 8.33
N SER A 7 15.28 9.58 8.81
CA SER A 7 16.67 9.19 9.05
C SER A 7 17.33 8.67 7.77
N THR A 8 18.65 8.73 7.72
CA THR A 8 19.42 8.17 6.58
C THR A 8 19.16 6.67 6.42
N THR A 9 19.00 5.95 7.53
CA THR A 9 18.70 4.51 7.52
C THR A 9 17.31 4.25 6.94
N GLU A 10 16.32 5.06 7.30
CA GLU A 10 14.97 4.96 6.74
C GLU A 10 14.96 5.20 5.24
N LEU A 11 15.67 6.24 4.77
CA LEU A 11 15.76 6.52 3.33
C LEU A 11 16.38 5.36 2.54
N LYS A 12 17.42 4.71 3.09
CA LYS A 12 17.99 3.49 2.50
C LYS A 12 16.97 2.36 2.44
N HIS A 13 16.23 2.13 3.52
CA HIS A 13 15.21 1.08 3.59
C HIS A 13 14.03 1.36 2.66
N LEU A 14 13.59 2.62 2.53
CA LEU A 14 12.56 3.02 1.56
C LEU A 14 13.04 2.77 0.12
N ALA A 15 14.27 3.13 -0.21
CA ALA A 15 14.83 2.91 -1.55
C ALA A 15 14.93 1.40 -1.87
N LEU A 16 15.45 0.58 -0.94
CA LEU A 16 15.53 -0.87 -1.12
C LEU A 16 14.15 -1.52 -1.18
N GLY A 17 13.21 -1.08 -0.33
CA GLY A 17 11.82 -1.54 -0.36
C GLY A 17 11.14 -1.20 -1.67
N ALA A 18 11.33 0.03 -2.18
CA ALA A 18 10.82 0.46 -3.48
C ALA A 18 11.39 -0.37 -4.64
N LEU A 19 12.69 -0.67 -4.63
CA LEU A 19 13.33 -1.53 -5.64
C LEU A 19 12.77 -2.95 -5.59
N LEU A 20 12.56 -3.51 -4.40
CA LEU A 20 11.99 -4.84 -4.22
C LEU A 20 10.53 -4.89 -4.71
N VAL A 21 9.72 -3.91 -4.34
CA VAL A 21 8.31 -3.79 -4.78
C VAL A 21 8.23 -3.63 -6.30
N MET A 22 9.11 -2.81 -6.89
CA MET A 22 9.17 -2.61 -8.33
C MET A 22 9.58 -3.90 -9.07
N GLY A 23 10.59 -4.62 -8.57
CA GLY A 23 11.03 -5.88 -9.16
C GLY A 23 9.96 -6.96 -9.11
N VAL A 24 9.30 -7.12 -7.95
CA VAL A 24 8.18 -8.07 -7.79
C VAL A 24 6.98 -7.65 -8.64
N GLY A 25 6.67 -6.35 -8.69
CA GLY A 25 5.61 -5.81 -9.53
C GLY A 25 5.85 -6.10 -11.01
N LEU A 26 7.04 -5.83 -11.53
CA LEU A 26 7.43 -6.14 -12.93
C LEU A 26 7.28 -7.62 -13.23
N PHE A 27 7.76 -8.49 -12.34
CA PHE A 27 7.66 -9.94 -12.53
C PHE A 27 6.20 -10.39 -12.57
N PHE A 28 5.36 -9.91 -11.65
CA PHE A 28 3.95 -10.25 -11.57
C PHE A 28 3.17 -9.78 -12.80
N ILE A 29 3.38 -8.54 -13.20
CA ILE A 29 2.74 -7.96 -14.37
C ILE A 29 3.17 -8.69 -15.63
N HIS A 30 4.46 -9.06 -15.74
CA HIS A 30 4.96 -9.86 -16.87
C HIS A 30 4.29 -11.24 -16.95
N GLN A 31 4.07 -11.92 -15.83
CA GLN A 31 3.33 -13.19 -15.79
C GLN A 31 1.88 -13.04 -16.30
N ILE A 32 1.19 -11.95 -15.90
CA ILE A 32 -0.17 -11.70 -16.38
C ILE A 32 -0.16 -11.33 -17.87
N ALA A 33 0.78 -10.49 -18.28
CA ALA A 33 0.92 -10.03 -19.66
C ALA A 33 1.26 -11.16 -20.64
N SER A 34 1.98 -12.18 -20.21
CA SER A 34 2.26 -13.36 -21.07
C SER A 34 0.99 -14.09 -21.51
N ASN A 35 -0.11 -13.92 -20.79
CA ASN A 35 -1.43 -14.46 -21.12
C ASN A 35 -2.29 -13.50 -21.98
N ILE A 36 -1.86 -12.22 -22.15
CA ILE A 36 -2.58 -11.16 -22.87
C ILE A 36 -1.61 -10.49 -23.86
N GLN A 37 -1.02 -11.27 -24.75
CA GLN A 37 0.13 -10.89 -25.58
C GLN A 37 -0.06 -9.68 -26.52
N GLU A 38 -1.28 -9.20 -26.77
CA GLU A 38 -1.52 -8.17 -27.81
C GLU A 38 -1.52 -6.72 -27.30
N LEU A 39 -1.61 -6.45 -25.99
CA LEU A 39 -1.86 -5.10 -25.46
C LEU A 39 -0.78 -4.55 -24.50
N MET A 40 0.20 -5.33 -24.08
CA MET A 40 1.16 -4.94 -23.04
C MET A 40 2.57 -4.72 -23.60
N THR A 41 2.88 -3.48 -23.92
CA THR A 41 4.28 -3.10 -24.25
C THR A 41 5.14 -3.06 -22.98
N THR A 42 6.45 -3.21 -23.13
CA THR A 42 7.42 -3.08 -22.01
C THR A 42 7.26 -1.74 -21.29
N GLU A 43 6.96 -0.67 -22.03
CA GLU A 43 6.74 0.67 -21.45
C GLU A 43 5.55 0.70 -20.49
N ILE A 44 4.43 0.09 -20.87
CA ILE A 44 3.23 0.00 -20.02
C ILE A 44 3.54 -0.78 -18.74
N LEU A 45 4.28 -1.89 -18.85
CA LEU A 45 4.69 -2.70 -17.71
C LEU A 45 5.53 -1.90 -16.71
N VAL A 46 6.51 -1.13 -17.21
CA VAL A 46 7.37 -0.27 -16.38
C VAL A 46 6.54 0.82 -15.69
N ILE A 47 5.65 1.47 -16.42
CA ILE A 47 4.78 2.51 -15.86
C ILE A 47 3.88 1.94 -14.75
N LEU A 48 3.28 0.77 -14.96
CA LEU A 48 2.45 0.11 -13.95
C LEU A 48 3.25 -0.26 -12.68
N ALA A 49 4.48 -0.74 -12.85
CA ALA A 49 5.36 -1.05 -11.73
C ALA A 49 5.74 0.22 -10.94
N ILE A 50 5.98 1.34 -11.63
CA ILE A 50 6.23 2.65 -11.00
C ILE A 50 5.00 3.10 -10.22
N VAL A 51 3.81 3.06 -10.83
CA VAL A 51 2.55 3.44 -10.18
C VAL A 51 2.30 2.61 -8.92
N PHE A 52 2.46 1.29 -9.02
CA PHE A 52 2.31 0.39 -7.88
C PHE A 52 3.29 0.73 -6.76
N THR A 53 4.56 0.97 -7.09
CA THR A 53 5.60 1.33 -6.13
C THR A 53 5.30 2.66 -5.44
N LEU A 54 4.88 3.69 -6.19
CA LEU A 54 4.49 4.99 -5.63
C LEU A 54 3.26 4.86 -4.73
N SER A 55 2.26 4.09 -5.13
CA SER A 55 1.07 3.83 -4.32
C SER A 55 1.40 3.15 -2.99
N PHE A 56 2.32 2.18 -3.02
CA PHE A 56 2.85 1.54 -1.82
C PHE A 56 3.62 2.52 -0.93
N LEU A 57 4.52 3.33 -1.49
CA LEU A 57 5.28 4.31 -0.72
C LEU A 57 4.36 5.35 -0.05
N LEU A 58 3.35 5.85 -0.76
CA LEU A 58 2.38 6.79 -0.20
C LEU A 58 1.57 6.16 0.94
N HIS A 59 1.21 4.88 0.82
CA HIS A 59 0.57 4.11 1.86
C HIS A 59 1.43 4.05 3.13
N GLU A 60 2.70 3.67 3.02
CA GLU A 60 3.63 3.58 4.14
C GLU A 60 3.91 4.97 4.77
N LEU A 61 4.08 6.00 3.93
CA LEU A 61 4.26 7.36 4.40
C LEU A 61 3.05 7.88 5.19
N ALA A 62 1.84 7.50 4.79
CA ALA A 62 0.63 7.88 5.51
C ALA A 62 0.60 7.29 6.94
N HIS A 63 1.00 6.02 7.11
CA HIS A 63 1.17 5.42 8.44
C HIS A 63 2.18 6.19 9.29
N LYS A 64 3.35 6.49 8.72
CA LYS A 64 4.40 7.23 9.40
C LYS A 64 3.92 8.60 9.86
N ILE A 65 3.35 9.39 8.95
CA ILE A 65 2.88 10.75 9.26
C ILE A 65 1.80 10.71 10.33
N SER A 66 0.87 9.77 10.23
CA SER A 66 -0.18 9.57 11.23
C SER A 66 0.42 9.27 12.62
N ALA A 67 1.35 8.31 12.72
CA ALA A 67 2.00 7.97 13.97
C ALA A 67 2.77 9.16 14.57
N GLN A 68 3.51 9.89 13.75
CA GLN A 68 4.26 11.07 14.19
C GLN A 68 3.35 12.19 14.71
N ARG A 69 2.14 12.36 14.13
CA ARG A 69 1.13 13.30 14.64
C ARG A 69 0.61 12.95 16.02
N PHE A 70 0.63 11.67 16.38
CA PHE A 70 0.35 11.20 17.75
C PHE A 70 1.56 11.30 18.69
N GLY A 71 2.65 11.91 18.25
CA GLY A 71 3.88 12.04 19.05
C GLY A 71 4.71 10.75 19.15
N LEU A 72 4.37 9.74 18.35
CA LEU A 72 5.08 8.46 18.34
C LEU A 72 6.33 8.55 17.45
N TRP A 73 7.34 7.77 17.78
CA TRP A 73 8.44 7.52 16.85
C TRP A 73 7.95 6.59 15.74
N ALA A 74 8.26 6.92 14.49
CA ALA A 74 7.85 6.12 13.35
C ALA A 74 8.90 6.20 12.22
N GLU A 75 9.38 5.05 11.78
CA GLU A 75 10.30 4.92 10.64
C GLU A 75 9.98 3.68 9.81
N PHE A 76 10.03 3.80 8.50
CA PHE A 76 9.94 2.64 7.62
C PHE A 76 11.19 1.77 7.75
N ARG A 77 10.97 0.48 7.94
CA ARG A 77 12.04 -0.51 8.04
C ARG A 77 11.74 -1.71 7.14
N LEU A 78 12.71 -2.02 6.28
CA LEU A 78 12.73 -3.29 5.56
C LEU A 78 12.95 -4.41 6.59
N THR A 79 12.14 -5.45 6.54
CA THR A 79 12.29 -6.60 7.43
C THR A 79 12.69 -7.84 6.62
N MET A 80 13.58 -8.66 7.18
CA MET A 80 13.97 -9.91 6.53
C MET A 80 12.77 -10.82 6.29
N GLN A 81 11.86 -10.90 7.27
CA GLN A 81 10.63 -11.69 7.14
C GLN A 81 9.72 -11.15 6.05
N GLY A 82 9.48 -9.82 6.01
CA GLY A 82 8.67 -9.19 4.98
C GLY A 82 9.26 -9.37 3.58
N ALA A 83 10.57 -9.19 3.44
CA ALA A 83 11.28 -9.41 2.19
C ALA A 83 11.16 -10.86 1.72
N LEU A 84 11.38 -11.84 2.62
CA LEU A 84 11.25 -13.27 2.30
C LEU A 84 9.81 -13.64 1.94
N ILE A 85 8.81 -13.18 2.70
CA ILE A 85 7.40 -13.42 2.39
C ILE A 85 7.05 -12.86 1.01
N THR A 86 7.49 -11.64 0.71
CA THR A 86 7.28 -10.99 -0.58
C THR A 86 7.91 -11.81 -1.71
N LEU A 87 9.17 -12.23 -1.58
CA LEU A 87 9.86 -13.04 -2.59
C LEU A 87 9.24 -14.43 -2.75
N LEU A 88 8.94 -15.12 -1.65
CA LEU A 88 8.32 -16.45 -1.69
C LEU A 88 6.91 -16.40 -2.28
N SER A 89 6.16 -15.31 -2.05
CA SER A 89 4.83 -15.15 -2.63
C SER A 89 4.84 -15.10 -4.16
N MET A 90 5.99 -14.79 -4.79
CA MET A 90 6.12 -14.86 -6.25
C MET A 90 5.87 -16.27 -6.79
N LEU A 91 6.14 -17.31 -6.00
CA LEU A 91 5.90 -18.70 -6.34
C LEU A 91 4.46 -19.16 -6.06
N LEU A 92 3.67 -18.35 -5.35
CA LEU A 92 2.30 -18.66 -4.96
C LEU A 92 1.27 -18.00 -5.90
N PRO A 93 0.05 -18.52 -5.99
CA PRO A 93 -1.02 -17.88 -6.77
C PRO A 93 -1.44 -16.54 -6.17
N ILE A 94 -1.31 -16.38 -4.84
CA ILE A 94 -1.62 -15.12 -4.14
C ILE A 94 -0.31 -14.39 -3.87
N LYS A 95 -0.22 -13.12 -4.32
CA LYS A 95 0.96 -12.28 -4.14
C LYS A 95 0.81 -11.43 -2.89
N ILE A 96 1.78 -11.56 -1.97
CA ILE A 96 1.84 -10.77 -0.75
C ILE A 96 3.05 -9.83 -0.87
N ILE A 97 2.80 -8.55 -1.08
CA ILE A 97 3.86 -7.55 -1.25
C ILE A 97 3.90 -6.69 0.01
N SER A 98 4.77 -7.06 0.92
CA SER A 98 5.00 -6.37 2.20
C SER A 98 6.46 -6.52 2.62
N PRO A 99 7.41 -5.89 1.87
CA PRO A 99 8.84 -6.08 2.12
C PRO A 99 9.31 -5.48 3.45
N GLY A 100 8.54 -4.55 3.98
CA GLY A 100 8.80 -3.86 5.23
C GLY A 100 7.53 -3.25 5.79
N ALA A 101 7.68 -2.52 6.87
CA ALA A 101 6.58 -1.81 7.52
C ALA A 101 7.09 -0.57 8.26
N VAL A 102 6.20 0.36 8.55
CA VAL A 102 6.50 1.45 9.47
C VAL A 102 6.55 0.91 10.89
N MET A 103 7.76 0.89 11.46
CA MET A 103 7.98 0.57 12.86
C MET A 103 7.60 1.77 13.72
N ILE A 104 6.79 1.53 14.72
CA ILE A 104 6.23 2.56 15.59
C ILE A 104 6.60 2.24 17.03
N ALA A 105 7.13 3.23 17.76
CA ALA A 105 7.47 3.12 19.17
C ALA A 105 6.95 4.33 19.95
N GLY A 106 6.57 4.06 21.21
CA GLY A 106 6.01 5.06 22.11
C GLY A 106 4.71 4.62 22.78
N PRO A 107 4.09 5.47 23.60
CA PRO A 107 2.86 5.16 24.32
C PRO A 107 1.67 5.14 23.33
N MET A 108 1.43 4.00 22.71
CA MET A 108 0.36 3.80 21.75
C MET A 108 -0.95 3.45 22.44
N THR A 109 -2.00 4.21 22.15
CA THR A 109 -3.36 3.90 22.55
C THR A 109 -4.06 3.06 21.49
N LYS A 110 -5.18 2.43 21.83
CA LYS A 110 -6.03 1.70 20.87
C LYS A 110 -6.50 2.61 19.74
N GLU A 111 -6.80 3.86 20.04
CA GLU A 111 -7.22 4.88 19.08
C GLU A 111 -6.07 5.27 18.13
N SER A 112 -4.89 5.59 18.67
CA SER A 112 -3.74 5.96 17.84
C SER A 112 -3.28 4.80 16.95
N ALA A 113 -3.35 3.56 17.45
CA ALA A 113 -3.06 2.36 16.66
C ALA A 113 -4.06 2.19 15.50
N GLY A 114 -5.36 2.33 15.77
CA GLY A 114 -6.42 2.22 14.77
C GLY A 114 -6.36 3.32 13.72
N LYS A 115 -6.21 4.58 14.13
CA LYS A 115 -6.09 5.72 13.21
C LYS A 115 -4.83 5.64 12.36
N THR A 116 -3.72 5.22 12.95
CA THR A 116 -2.48 5.00 12.20
C THR A 116 -2.64 3.83 11.22
N GLY A 117 -3.26 2.72 11.65
CA GLY A 117 -3.56 1.59 10.75
C GLY A 117 -4.49 1.96 9.60
N LEU A 118 -5.44 2.87 9.82
CA LEU A 118 -6.35 3.35 8.77
C LEU A 118 -5.67 4.27 7.76
N ALA A 119 -4.63 5.01 8.16
CA ALA A 119 -4.03 6.07 7.34
C ALA A 119 -3.53 5.59 5.98
N GLY A 120 -2.86 4.43 5.91
CA GLY A 120 -2.40 3.83 4.67
C GLY A 120 -3.54 3.48 3.71
N PRO A 121 -4.45 2.58 4.12
CA PRO A 121 -5.60 2.21 3.29
C PRO A 121 -6.47 3.40 2.89
N LEU A 122 -6.68 4.35 3.79
CA LEU A 122 -7.46 5.57 3.50
C LEU A 122 -6.81 6.41 2.39
N THR A 123 -5.48 6.54 2.40
CA THR A 123 -4.74 7.22 1.33
C THR A 123 -4.98 6.55 -0.02
N ASN A 124 -4.94 5.22 -0.07
CA ASN A 124 -5.23 4.49 -1.31
C ASN A 124 -6.71 4.62 -1.73
N ILE A 125 -7.67 4.61 -0.80
CA ILE A 125 -9.09 4.85 -1.12
C ILE A 125 -9.28 6.24 -1.73
N ILE A 126 -8.66 7.26 -1.16
CA ILE A 126 -8.72 8.63 -1.68
C ILE A 126 -8.12 8.71 -3.09
N LEU A 127 -6.91 8.15 -3.29
CA LEU A 127 -6.26 8.11 -4.61
C LEU A 127 -7.13 7.38 -5.64
N SER A 128 -7.67 6.21 -5.27
CA SER A 128 -8.57 5.44 -6.13
C SER A 128 -9.80 6.26 -6.51
N THR A 129 -10.48 6.87 -5.53
CA THR A 129 -11.68 7.68 -5.78
C THR A 129 -11.41 8.87 -6.69
N VAL A 130 -10.33 9.62 -6.42
CA VAL A 130 -9.95 10.78 -7.25
C VAL A 130 -9.63 10.35 -8.68
N CYS A 131 -8.82 9.29 -8.85
CA CYS A 131 -8.49 8.76 -10.17
C CYS A 131 -9.73 8.24 -10.89
N THR A 132 -10.68 7.59 -10.21
CA THR A 132 -11.94 7.13 -10.79
C THR A 132 -12.78 8.31 -11.31
N ILE A 133 -12.94 9.37 -10.51
CA ILE A 133 -13.70 10.55 -10.92
C ILE A 133 -13.09 11.20 -12.17
N ILE A 134 -11.76 11.36 -12.21
CA ILE A 134 -11.08 11.93 -13.36
C ILE A 134 -11.16 10.96 -14.56
N ALA A 135 -11.01 9.66 -14.35
CA ALA A 135 -11.10 8.66 -15.41
C ALA A 135 -12.48 8.65 -16.09
N VAL A 136 -13.55 8.75 -15.31
CA VAL A 136 -14.93 8.85 -15.86
C VAL A 136 -15.10 10.10 -16.70
N THR A 137 -14.62 11.25 -16.23
CA THR A 137 -14.79 12.53 -16.94
C THR A 137 -13.91 12.67 -18.18
N THR A 138 -12.71 12.08 -18.16
CA THR A 138 -11.72 12.19 -19.26
C THR A 138 -11.68 10.97 -20.16
N GLN A 139 -12.41 9.88 -19.82
CA GLN A 139 -12.38 8.59 -20.52
C GLN A 139 -10.95 8.00 -20.60
N ASN A 140 -10.11 8.30 -19.60
CA ASN A 140 -8.72 7.90 -19.59
C ASN A 140 -8.54 6.52 -18.95
N THR A 141 -8.25 5.51 -19.76
CA THR A 141 -8.05 4.11 -19.31
C THR A 141 -6.89 3.97 -18.32
N PHE A 142 -5.83 4.78 -18.45
CA PHE A 142 -4.69 4.70 -17.56
C PHE A 142 -5.05 5.11 -16.12
N LEU A 143 -5.91 6.12 -15.97
CA LEU A 143 -6.40 6.53 -14.65
C LEU A 143 -7.30 5.45 -14.01
N TRP A 144 -8.05 4.69 -14.80
CA TRP A 144 -8.77 3.52 -14.30
C TRP A 144 -7.84 2.47 -13.70
N ILE A 145 -6.72 2.21 -14.36
CA ILE A 145 -5.71 1.25 -13.87
C ILE A 145 -5.10 1.74 -12.54
N ILE A 146 -4.76 3.03 -12.44
CA ILE A 146 -4.25 3.62 -11.20
C ILE A 146 -5.30 3.50 -10.08
N ALA A 147 -6.56 3.81 -10.37
CA ALA A 147 -7.65 3.70 -9.42
C ALA A 147 -7.80 2.26 -8.92
N TYR A 148 -7.81 1.30 -9.82
CA TYR A 148 -7.94 -0.12 -9.50
C TYR A 148 -6.78 -0.65 -8.64
N ILE A 149 -5.53 -0.31 -8.98
CA ILE A 149 -4.34 -0.67 -8.17
C ILE A 149 -4.49 -0.16 -6.74
N ASN A 150 -4.85 1.11 -6.56
CA ASN A 150 -5.02 1.70 -5.24
C ASN A 150 -6.19 1.07 -4.46
N ALA A 151 -7.30 0.77 -5.13
CA ALA A 151 -8.43 0.08 -4.52
C ALA A 151 -8.03 -1.32 -4.01
N LEU A 152 -7.28 -2.08 -4.81
CA LEU A 152 -6.78 -3.40 -4.39
C LEU A 152 -5.82 -3.29 -3.19
N ILE A 153 -4.88 -2.35 -3.19
CA ILE A 153 -3.97 -2.14 -2.06
C ILE A 153 -4.78 -1.84 -0.79
N ALA A 154 -5.79 -0.97 -0.86
CA ALA A 154 -6.65 -0.65 0.27
C ALA A 154 -7.44 -1.86 0.75
N LEU A 155 -8.09 -2.58 -0.16
CA LEU A 155 -8.93 -3.73 0.15
C LEU A 155 -8.13 -4.83 0.87
N PHE A 156 -6.97 -5.21 0.32
CA PHE A 156 -6.12 -6.23 0.93
C PHE A 156 -5.62 -5.82 2.32
N ASN A 157 -5.19 -4.56 2.48
CA ASN A 157 -4.70 -4.08 3.78
C ASN A 157 -5.82 -3.91 4.82
N LEU A 158 -7.09 -3.78 4.41
CA LEU A 158 -8.23 -3.70 5.31
C LEU A 158 -8.78 -5.08 5.73
N ILE A 159 -8.25 -6.18 5.22
CA ILE A 159 -8.58 -7.51 5.73
C ILE A 159 -8.19 -7.59 7.22
N PRO A 160 -9.13 -7.94 8.13
CA PRO A 160 -8.88 -7.90 9.57
C PRO A 160 -8.18 -9.17 10.05
N PHE A 161 -7.03 -9.48 9.46
CA PHE A 161 -6.30 -10.72 9.74
C PHE A 161 -4.77 -10.51 9.77
N GLY A 162 -4.10 -11.21 10.67
CA GLY A 162 -2.64 -11.29 10.74
C GLY A 162 -1.95 -9.95 10.96
N ILE A 163 -1.05 -9.59 10.06
CA ILE A 163 -0.25 -8.37 10.11
C ILE A 163 -0.89 -7.19 9.37
N MET A 164 -2.06 -7.39 8.78
CA MET A 164 -2.75 -6.39 7.97
C MET A 164 -3.28 -5.24 8.84
N ASP A 165 -3.33 -4.05 8.25
CA ASP A 165 -3.78 -2.84 8.96
C ASP A 165 -5.25 -2.90 9.38
N GLY A 166 -6.07 -3.62 8.62
CA GLY A 166 -7.48 -3.83 8.92
C GLY A 166 -7.74 -4.41 10.30
N LEU A 167 -6.82 -5.24 10.83
CA LEU A 167 -6.95 -5.78 12.19
C LEU A 167 -6.87 -4.68 13.25
N LYS A 168 -5.94 -3.73 13.11
CA LYS A 168 -5.78 -2.58 14.01
C LYS A 168 -7.03 -1.68 13.98
N VAL A 169 -7.55 -1.44 12.78
CA VAL A 169 -8.76 -0.62 12.57
C VAL A 169 -9.99 -1.32 13.16
N PHE A 170 -10.16 -2.61 12.90
CA PHE A 170 -11.26 -3.43 13.41
C PHE A 170 -11.31 -3.48 14.95
N TRP A 171 -10.14 -3.64 15.58
CA TRP A 171 -10.05 -3.65 17.03
C TRP A 171 -10.29 -2.26 17.65
N TRP A 172 -9.93 -1.19 16.94
CA TRP A 172 -10.22 0.16 17.40
C TRP A 172 -11.70 0.49 17.25
N ASN A 173 -12.25 0.35 16.04
CA ASN A 173 -13.63 0.70 15.74
C ASN A 173 -14.16 -0.11 14.55
N LYS A 174 -15.06 -1.06 14.85
CA LYS A 174 -15.65 -1.96 13.85
C LYS A 174 -16.48 -1.21 12.80
N MET A 175 -17.13 -0.11 13.17
CA MET A 175 -17.94 0.69 12.23
C MET A 175 -17.03 1.42 11.24
N VAL A 176 -15.96 2.06 11.72
CA VAL A 176 -14.96 2.72 10.86
C VAL A 176 -14.32 1.70 9.93
N TRP A 177 -13.97 0.50 10.44
CA TRP A 177 -13.47 -0.58 9.63
C TRP A 177 -14.46 -1.00 8.54
N ALA A 178 -15.74 -1.23 8.90
CA ALA A 178 -16.76 -1.65 7.94
C ALA A 178 -17.02 -0.61 6.85
N ILE A 179 -17.00 0.68 7.19
CA ILE A 179 -17.13 1.78 6.23
C ILE A 179 -15.92 1.80 5.28
N ALA A 180 -14.69 1.74 5.80
CA ALA A 180 -13.49 1.78 4.99
C ALA A 180 -13.39 0.54 4.06
N PHE A 181 -13.64 -0.66 4.60
CA PHE A 181 -13.65 -1.90 3.84
C PHE A 181 -14.76 -1.86 2.76
N GLY A 182 -15.98 -1.47 3.13
CA GLY A 182 -17.09 -1.33 2.22
C GLY A 182 -16.85 -0.29 1.12
N ALA A 183 -16.18 0.82 1.43
CA ALA A 183 -15.85 1.85 0.44
C ALA A 183 -14.79 1.39 -0.57
N SER A 184 -13.92 0.45 -0.21
CA SER A 184 -12.92 -0.10 -1.12
C SER A 184 -13.48 -1.10 -2.14
N LEU A 185 -14.58 -1.80 -1.82
CA LEU A 185 -15.19 -2.83 -2.68
C LEU A 185 -15.70 -2.31 -4.05
N PRO A 186 -16.48 -1.23 -4.13
CA PRO A 186 -17.01 -0.75 -5.42
C PRO A 186 -15.93 -0.11 -6.32
N LEU A 187 -14.73 0.10 -5.78
CA LEU A 187 -13.60 0.66 -6.52
C LEU A 187 -12.73 -0.45 -7.15
N THR A 188 -12.94 -1.71 -6.77
CA THR A 188 -12.29 -2.90 -7.33
C THR A 188 -13.20 -3.59 -8.33
#